data_e3a2040582a6b3976250ca41ebf840f9
#
_entry.id   e3a2040582a6b3976250ca41ebf840f9
#
_cell.length_a   1.000
_cell.length_b   1.000
_cell.length_c   1.000
_cell.angle_alpha   90.00
_cell.angle_beta   90.00
_cell.angle_gamma   90.00
#
_symmetry.space_group_name_H-M   'P 1'
#
loop_
_entity.id
_entity.type
_entity.pdbx_description
1 polymer ?
#
loop_
_entity_poly.entity_id
_entity_poly.type
_entity_poly.pdbx_seq_one_letter_code
_entity_poly.pdbx_strand_id
1 'polypeptide(L)'
;MPYPVVALDQPDPAEQIRAHAPDGVDRVVEVSFSDNVDLDAAVSRVGTVITAYATSVDRPDFPFWPMLFDNITIRLLGSDDFPTTAKQQAAADLTTAAAAGALAIAIGPPLPLERTAQAHERVEAGTGERTLVSVNSRPGPLGRAVP
;
A
#
# COMPACT_ATOMS: atom_id res chain seq x y z
N MET A 1 3.21 -16.85 -11.51
CA MET A 1 1.83 -16.50 -11.87
C MET A 1 1.57 -15.08 -11.39
N PRO A 2 0.90 -14.23 -12.17
CA PRO A 2 0.46 -12.94 -11.65
C PRO A 2 -0.53 -13.17 -10.49
N TYR A 3 -0.44 -12.36 -9.45
CA TYR A 3 -1.41 -12.37 -8.36
C TYR A 3 -2.74 -11.82 -8.85
N PRO A 4 -3.90 -12.33 -8.38
CA PRO A 4 -5.19 -11.76 -8.70
C PRO A 4 -5.28 -10.33 -8.15
N VAL A 5 -5.88 -9.44 -8.91
CA VAL A 5 -6.15 -8.06 -8.52
C VAL A 5 -7.65 -7.84 -8.56
N VAL A 6 -8.21 -7.38 -7.46
CA VAL A 6 -9.62 -6.99 -7.34
C VAL A 6 -9.67 -5.47 -7.12
N ALA A 7 -10.34 -4.76 -8.01
CA ALA A 7 -10.53 -3.32 -7.88
C ALA A 7 -11.66 -3.05 -6.88
N LEU A 8 -11.41 -2.20 -5.88
CA LEU A 8 -12.37 -1.96 -4.77
C LEU A 8 -13.55 -1.08 -5.18
N ASP A 9 -13.47 -0.40 -6.32
CA ASP A 9 -14.54 0.41 -6.93
C ASP A 9 -15.51 -0.42 -7.78
N GLN A 10 -15.26 -1.72 -7.92
CA GLN A 10 -16.18 -2.64 -8.62
C GLN A 10 -17.25 -3.18 -7.67
N PRO A 11 -18.40 -3.64 -8.21
CA PRO A 11 -19.43 -4.31 -7.41
C PRO A 11 -18.88 -5.53 -6.66
N ASP A 12 -19.30 -5.69 -5.41
CA ASP A 12 -19.05 -6.87 -4.58
C ASP A 12 -17.56 -7.31 -4.50
N PRO A 13 -16.64 -6.41 -4.11
CA PRO A 13 -15.22 -6.76 -4.04
C PRO A 13 -14.96 -7.91 -3.06
N ALA A 14 -15.75 -8.05 -2.01
CA ALA A 14 -15.62 -9.15 -1.05
C ALA A 14 -15.89 -10.51 -1.73
N GLU A 15 -16.93 -10.62 -2.56
CA GLU A 15 -17.24 -11.84 -3.29
C GLU A 15 -16.14 -12.18 -4.29
N GLN A 16 -15.62 -11.19 -4.99
CA GLN A 16 -14.51 -11.38 -5.93
C GLN A 16 -13.24 -11.88 -5.22
N ILE A 17 -12.90 -11.32 -4.05
CA ILE A 17 -11.76 -11.79 -3.23
C ILE A 17 -12.02 -13.21 -2.74
N ARG A 18 -13.24 -13.50 -2.27
CA ARG A 18 -13.64 -14.83 -1.83
C ARG A 18 -13.60 -15.87 -2.94
N ALA A 19 -13.83 -15.50 -4.18
CA ALA A 19 -13.66 -16.42 -5.33
C ALA A 19 -12.22 -16.92 -5.48
N HIS A 20 -11.22 -16.13 -5.04
CA HIS A 20 -9.81 -16.51 -4.99
C HIS A 20 -9.38 -17.16 -3.68
N ALA A 21 -10.08 -16.84 -2.59
CA ALA A 21 -9.83 -17.35 -1.24
C ALA A 21 -11.15 -17.80 -0.59
N PRO A 22 -11.71 -18.96 -0.98
CA PRO A 22 -13.04 -19.41 -0.54
C PRO A 22 -13.17 -19.51 0.99
N ASP A 23 -12.11 -19.92 1.65
CA ASP A 23 -12.06 -20.06 3.12
C ASP A 23 -11.74 -18.74 3.83
N GLY A 24 -11.54 -17.66 3.08
CA GLY A 24 -11.08 -16.37 3.55
C GLY A 24 -9.57 -16.21 3.57
N VAL A 25 -9.12 -14.99 3.82
CA VAL A 25 -7.70 -14.65 3.85
C VAL A 25 -7.11 -14.81 5.25
N ASP A 26 -5.84 -15.20 5.33
CA ASP A 26 -5.11 -15.34 6.60
C ASP A 26 -4.58 -14.02 7.12
N ARG A 27 -4.31 -13.09 6.19
CA ARG A 27 -3.59 -11.87 6.49
C ARG A 27 -4.04 -10.74 5.59
N VAL A 28 -4.24 -9.58 6.19
CA VAL A 28 -4.51 -8.33 5.50
C VAL A 28 -3.37 -7.35 5.82
N VAL A 29 -2.87 -6.67 4.80
CA VAL A 29 -1.97 -5.51 4.95
C VAL A 29 -2.77 -4.29 4.55
N GLU A 30 -3.22 -3.53 5.55
CA GLU A 30 -4.20 -2.48 5.37
C GLU A 30 -3.55 -1.09 5.37
N VAL A 31 -3.84 -0.35 4.31
CA VAL A 31 -3.26 0.99 4.04
C VAL A 31 -4.27 2.12 4.26
N SER A 32 -5.56 1.82 4.46
CA SER A 32 -6.64 2.78 4.69
C SER A 32 -7.73 2.16 5.58
N PHE A 33 -7.35 1.85 6.83
CA PHE A 33 -8.13 1.00 7.73
C PHE A 33 -9.59 1.41 7.88
N SER A 34 -9.85 2.72 8.07
CA SER A 34 -11.23 3.21 8.23
C SER A 34 -12.10 3.03 7.00
N ASP A 35 -11.50 2.98 5.82
CA ASP A 35 -12.24 2.91 4.56
C ASP A 35 -12.52 1.45 4.16
N ASN A 36 -11.68 0.52 4.62
CA ASN A 36 -11.70 -0.87 4.17
C ASN A 36 -12.04 -1.88 5.27
N VAL A 37 -12.17 -1.47 6.52
CA VAL A 37 -12.33 -2.41 7.66
C VAL A 37 -13.54 -3.34 7.57
N ASP A 38 -14.63 -2.89 6.95
CA ASP A 38 -15.80 -3.74 6.70
C ASP A 38 -15.50 -4.81 5.63
N LEU A 39 -14.76 -4.43 4.59
CA LEU A 39 -14.27 -5.36 3.57
C LEU A 39 -13.28 -6.36 4.20
N ASP A 40 -12.35 -5.87 5.01
CA ASP A 40 -11.39 -6.71 5.73
C ASP A 40 -12.10 -7.77 6.57
N ALA A 41 -13.13 -7.38 7.31
CA ALA A 41 -13.96 -8.31 8.08
C ALA A 41 -14.65 -9.32 7.17
N ALA A 42 -15.27 -8.85 6.07
CA ALA A 42 -16.01 -9.70 5.14
C ALA A 42 -15.16 -10.76 4.44
N VAL A 43 -13.87 -10.49 4.20
CA VAL A 43 -12.97 -11.43 3.51
C VAL A 43 -12.12 -12.27 4.47
N SER A 44 -12.10 -11.93 5.74
CA SER A 44 -11.32 -12.63 6.77
C SER A 44 -11.86 -14.03 7.04
N ARG A 45 -11.00 -14.90 7.56
CA ARG A 45 -11.35 -16.17 8.19
C ARG A 45 -11.04 -16.13 9.68
N VAL A 46 -11.42 -17.15 10.41
CA VAL A 46 -11.08 -17.27 11.84
C VAL A 46 -9.57 -17.20 12.05
N GLY A 47 -9.14 -16.27 12.91
CA GLY A 47 -7.74 -16.05 13.26
C GLY A 47 -6.96 -15.17 12.29
N THR A 48 -7.61 -14.49 11.35
CA THR A 48 -6.95 -13.52 10.45
C THR A 48 -6.21 -12.44 11.23
N VAL A 49 -5.05 -12.06 10.74
CA VAL A 49 -4.28 -10.92 11.25
C VAL A 49 -4.39 -9.75 10.28
N ILE A 50 -5.02 -8.66 10.69
CA ILE A 50 -5.08 -7.40 9.96
C ILE A 50 -3.94 -6.52 10.46
N THR A 51 -3.05 -6.11 9.57
CA THR A 51 -1.92 -5.25 9.87
C THR A 51 -2.15 -3.89 9.23
N ALA A 52 -2.52 -2.88 10.04
CA ALA A 52 -2.87 -1.55 9.57
C ALA A 52 -1.78 -0.53 9.92
N TYR A 53 -1.40 0.31 8.95
CA TYR A 53 -0.41 1.36 9.15
C TYR A 53 -0.88 2.74 8.68
N ALA A 54 -2.09 2.85 8.16
CA ALA A 54 -2.72 4.12 7.81
C ALA A 54 -4.24 4.06 7.99
N THR A 55 -4.84 5.22 8.14
CA THR A 55 -6.28 5.44 8.24
C THR A 55 -6.61 6.83 7.73
N SER A 56 -7.82 7.05 7.21
CA SER A 56 -8.30 8.36 6.75
C SER A 56 -8.93 9.20 7.88
N VAL A 57 -9.24 8.58 9.03
CA VAL A 57 -9.84 9.25 10.19
C VAL A 57 -9.10 8.93 11.48
N ASP A 58 -9.09 9.86 12.44
CA ASP A 58 -8.37 9.71 13.72
C ASP A 58 -8.95 8.59 14.62
N ARG A 59 -10.24 8.29 14.48
CA ARG A 59 -10.95 7.28 15.27
C ARG A 59 -11.82 6.45 14.36
N PRO A 60 -11.26 5.38 13.76
CA PRO A 60 -12.02 4.49 12.90
C PRO A 60 -13.01 3.65 13.69
N ASP A 61 -14.22 3.56 13.19
CA ASP A 61 -15.19 2.54 13.63
C ASP A 61 -14.83 1.21 12.95
N PHE A 62 -15.19 0.09 13.58
CA PHE A 62 -14.98 -1.24 13.02
C PHE A 62 -16.08 -2.21 13.45
N PRO A 63 -16.36 -3.26 12.68
CA PRO A 63 -17.41 -4.24 12.97
C PRO A 63 -16.98 -5.19 14.11
N PHE A 64 -17.11 -4.74 15.36
CA PHE A 64 -16.59 -5.42 16.55
C PHE A 64 -17.04 -6.88 16.65
N TRP A 65 -18.36 -7.13 16.52
CA TRP A 65 -18.91 -8.47 16.75
C TRP A 65 -18.47 -9.51 15.71
N PRO A 66 -18.54 -9.24 14.40
CA PRO A 66 -17.97 -10.13 13.39
C PRO A 66 -16.49 -10.44 13.63
N MET A 67 -15.70 -9.43 13.89
CA MET A 67 -14.26 -9.59 14.14
C MET A 67 -13.97 -10.37 15.42
N LEU A 68 -14.77 -10.17 16.47
CA LEU A 68 -14.64 -10.92 17.72
C LEU A 68 -14.95 -12.41 17.52
N PHE A 69 -16.03 -12.75 16.81
CA PHE A 69 -16.41 -14.14 16.58
C PHE A 69 -15.41 -14.89 15.71
N ASP A 70 -14.73 -14.18 14.81
CA ASP A 70 -13.66 -14.74 13.97
C ASP A 70 -12.27 -14.66 14.61
N ASN A 71 -12.17 -14.22 15.89
CA ASN A 71 -10.88 -14.07 16.60
C ASN A 71 -9.85 -13.26 15.80
N ILE A 72 -10.29 -12.17 15.17
CA ILE A 72 -9.41 -11.31 14.37
C ILE A 72 -8.39 -10.62 15.28
N THR A 73 -7.14 -10.57 14.82
CA THR A 73 -6.10 -9.79 15.47
C THR A 73 -5.81 -8.54 14.64
N ILE A 74 -6.02 -7.35 15.21
CA ILE A 74 -5.63 -6.09 14.59
C ILE A 74 -4.26 -5.67 15.15
N ARG A 75 -3.31 -5.40 14.27
CA ARG A 75 -1.99 -4.86 14.59
C ARG A 75 -1.84 -3.49 13.97
N LEU A 76 -1.66 -2.47 14.81
CA LEU A 76 -1.33 -1.13 14.37
C LEU A 76 0.20 -1.00 14.29
N LEU A 77 0.71 -0.54 13.15
CA LEU A 77 2.14 -0.42 12.90
C LEU A 77 2.54 1.03 12.66
N GLY A 78 3.58 1.47 13.39
CA GLY A 78 4.32 2.68 13.09
C GLY A 78 5.72 2.30 12.58
N SER A 79 6.09 2.72 11.39
CA SER A 79 7.37 2.35 10.77
C SER A 79 8.60 2.91 11.49
N ASP A 80 8.42 3.97 12.28
CA ASP A 80 9.51 4.65 12.98
C ASP A 80 10.20 3.73 13.99
N ASP A 81 9.42 2.90 14.68
CA ASP A 81 9.89 2.00 15.73
C ASP A 81 10.23 0.58 15.24
N PHE A 82 10.23 0.34 13.93
CA PHE A 82 10.67 -0.96 13.43
C PHE A 82 12.14 -1.21 13.74
N PRO A 83 12.51 -2.44 14.13
CA PRO A 83 13.90 -2.79 14.38
C PRO A 83 14.79 -2.43 13.19
N THR A 84 15.97 -1.86 13.45
CA THR A 84 16.93 -1.47 12.40
C THR A 84 17.26 -2.63 11.46
N THR A 85 17.38 -3.85 12.01
CA THR A 85 17.62 -5.07 11.22
C THR A 85 16.50 -5.36 10.24
N ALA A 86 15.23 -5.16 10.63
CA ALA A 86 14.08 -5.34 9.75
C ALA A 86 14.06 -4.29 8.63
N LYS A 87 14.40 -3.03 8.95
CA LYS A 87 14.52 -1.96 7.95
C LYS A 87 15.65 -2.24 6.95
N GLN A 88 16.80 -2.72 7.43
CA GLN A 88 17.93 -3.11 6.57
C GLN A 88 17.57 -4.28 5.64
N GLN A 89 16.90 -5.30 6.17
CA GLN A 89 16.44 -6.42 5.36
C GLN A 89 15.45 -5.97 4.29
N ALA A 90 14.44 -5.17 4.66
CA ALA A 90 13.48 -4.63 3.70
C ALA A 90 14.16 -3.79 2.61
N ALA A 91 15.15 -2.96 2.97
CA ALA A 91 15.91 -2.18 1.99
C ALA A 91 16.70 -3.08 1.01
N ALA A 92 17.31 -4.17 1.50
CA ALA A 92 18.02 -5.12 0.67
C ALA A 92 17.06 -5.87 -0.29
N ASP A 93 15.91 -6.32 0.22
CA ASP A 93 14.90 -7.03 -0.57
C ASP A 93 14.31 -6.13 -1.67
N LEU A 94 13.94 -4.89 -1.33
CA LEU A 94 13.43 -3.90 -2.29
C LEU A 94 14.47 -3.55 -3.37
N THR A 95 15.74 -3.38 -2.96
CA THR A 95 16.83 -3.10 -3.90
C THR A 95 17.03 -4.27 -4.86
N THR A 96 17.00 -5.49 -4.36
CA THR A 96 17.12 -6.71 -5.16
C THR A 96 15.95 -6.84 -6.14
N ALA A 97 14.71 -6.63 -5.67
CA ALA A 97 13.52 -6.68 -6.52
C ALA A 97 13.55 -5.62 -7.62
N ALA A 98 13.97 -4.39 -7.28
CA ALA A 98 14.12 -3.31 -8.26
C ALA A 98 15.18 -3.63 -9.31
N ALA A 99 16.36 -4.13 -8.90
CA ALA A 99 17.44 -4.51 -9.80
C ALA A 99 17.04 -5.67 -10.74
N ALA A 100 16.21 -6.58 -10.28
CA ALA A 100 15.66 -7.68 -11.08
C ALA A 100 14.48 -7.26 -11.99
N GLY A 101 14.04 -6.01 -11.95
CA GLY A 101 12.86 -5.54 -12.67
C GLY A 101 11.53 -6.10 -12.13
N ALA A 102 11.55 -6.73 -10.95
CA ALA A 102 10.35 -7.28 -10.30
C ALA A 102 9.54 -6.20 -9.56
N LEU A 103 10.09 -5.02 -9.34
CA LEU A 103 9.43 -3.87 -8.75
C LEU A 103 9.40 -2.73 -9.76
N ALA A 104 8.22 -2.44 -10.30
CA ALA A 104 7.99 -1.30 -11.17
C ALA A 104 7.28 -0.18 -10.39
N ILE A 105 7.87 1.00 -10.38
CA ILE A 105 7.29 2.19 -9.76
C ILE A 105 7.07 3.22 -10.88
N ALA A 106 5.82 3.63 -11.07
CA ALA A 106 5.50 4.72 -11.99
C ALA A 106 6.07 6.03 -11.44
N ILE A 107 6.99 6.64 -12.17
CA ILE A 107 7.66 7.89 -11.78
C ILE A 107 7.31 8.95 -12.82
N GLY A 108 6.68 10.03 -12.36
CA GLY A 108 6.38 11.19 -13.18
C GLY A 108 7.62 12.04 -13.49
N PRO A 109 7.52 12.97 -14.45
CA PRO A 109 8.60 13.89 -14.75
C PRO A 109 9.01 14.67 -13.51
N PRO A 110 10.33 14.73 -13.18
CA PRO A 110 10.80 15.45 -12.01
C PRO A 110 10.56 16.96 -12.16
N LEU A 111 10.19 17.58 -11.06
CA LEU A 111 10.00 19.03 -10.95
C LEU A 111 11.26 19.66 -10.32
N PRO A 112 11.65 20.85 -10.73
CA PRO A 112 12.73 21.56 -10.02
C PRO A 112 12.24 21.98 -8.62
N LEU A 113 13.19 22.22 -7.70
CA LEU A 113 12.91 22.57 -6.30
C LEU A 113 11.96 23.79 -6.17
N GLU A 114 12.11 24.75 -7.06
CA GLU A 114 11.30 25.97 -7.10
C GLU A 114 9.82 25.69 -7.40
N ARG A 115 9.49 24.50 -7.91
CA ARG A 115 8.14 24.04 -8.18
C ARG A 115 7.60 23.04 -7.14
N THR A 116 8.08 23.08 -5.92
CA THR A 116 7.62 22.19 -4.84
C THR A 116 6.12 22.30 -4.60
N ALA A 117 5.53 23.51 -4.69
CA ALA A 117 4.07 23.68 -4.59
C ALA A 117 3.33 22.84 -5.64
N GLN A 118 3.79 22.88 -6.90
CA GLN A 118 3.21 22.06 -7.97
C GLN A 118 3.41 20.55 -7.73
N ALA A 119 4.48 20.16 -7.04
CA ALA A 119 4.68 18.78 -6.66
C ALA A 119 3.61 18.31 -5.67
N HIS A 120 3.26 19.12 -4.68
CA HIS A 120 2.16 18.86 -3.75
C HIS A 120 0.82 18.75 -4.48
N GLU A 121 0.50 19.71 -5.36
CA GLU A 121 -0.73 19.69 -6.17
C GLU A 121 -0.86 18.39 -6.99
N ARG A 122 0.23 17.88 -7.57
CA ARG A 122 0.23 16.59 -8.29
C ARG A 122 -0.07 15.41 -7.38
N VAL A 123 0.50 15.40 -6.18
CA VAL A 123 0.24 14.33 -5.19
C VAL A 123 -1.21 14.37 -4.74
N GLU A 124 -1.75 15.55 -4.45
CA GLU A 124 -3.14 15.75 -4.06
C GLU A 124 -4.13 15.36 -5.17
N ALA A 125 -3.76 15.60 -6.43
CA ALA A 125 -4.55 15.18 -7.59
C ALA A 125 -4.57 13.67 -7.85
N GLY A 126 -3.75 12.89 -7.15
CA GLY A 126 -3.77 11.43 -7.21
C GLY A 126 -3.40 10.85 -8.59
N THR A 127 -2.34 11.35 -9.22
CA THR A 127 -1.94 10.94 -10.59
C THR A 127 -1.46 9.49 -10.73
N GLY A 128 -1.34 8.75 -9.61
CA GLY A 128 -0.83 7.37 -9.61
C GLY A 128 0.68 7.25 -9.84
N GLU A 129 1.38 8.36 -10.10
CA GLU A 129 2.82 8.40 -10.29
C GLU A 129 3.54 8.97 -9.07
N ARG A 130 4.75 8.52 -8.81
CA ARG A 130 5.64 9.16 -7.82
C ARG A 130 6.10 10.51 -8.35
N THR A 131 5.77 11.56 -7.61
CA THR A 131 6.25 12.91 -7.88
C THR A 131 7.65 13.07 -7.29
N LEU A 132 8.62 13.44 -8.12
CA LEU A 132 9.99 13.71 -7.70
C LEU A 132 10.28 15.22 -7.77
N VAL A 133 11.05 15.69 -6.80
CA VAL A 133 11.61 17.05 -6.80
C VAL A 133 13.13 16.94 -6.93
N SER A 134 13.70 17.62 -7.93
CA SER A 134 15.14 17.68 -8.15
C SER A 134 15.74 18.81 -7.33
N VAL A 135 16.65 18.48 -6.43
CA VAL A 135 17.39 19.45 -5.61
C VAL A 135 18.65 19.97 -6.30
N ASN A 136 19.02 19.40 -7.45
CA ASN A 136 20.18 19.81 -8.23
C ASN A 136 19.74 20.51 -9.51
N SER A 137 20.17 21.74 -9.71
CA SER A 137 19.86 22.57 -10.90
C SER A 137 20.50 22.06 -12.21
N ARG A 138 21.17 20.90 -12.24
CA ARG A 138 21.69 20.30 -13.47
C ARG A 138 20.70 19.29 -14.02
N PRO A 139 20.12 19.52 -15.21
CA PRO A 139 19.45 18.48 -15.95
C PRO A 139 20.48 17.43 -16.38
N GLY A 140 20.71 16.44 -15.54
CA GLY A 140 21.41 15.24 -15.96
C GLY A 140 20.48 14.41 -16.85
N PRO A 141 20.97 13.72 -17.90
CA PRO A 141 20.14 12.81 -18.65
C PRO A 141 19.73 11.66 -17.72
N LEU A 142 18.48 11.66 -17.29
CA LEU A 142 17.88 10.49 -16.69
C LEU A 142 17.93 9.40 -17.77
N GLY A 143 18.62 8.33 -17.42
CA GLY A 143 18.93 7.23 -18.30
C GLY A 143 17.73 6.73 -19.11
N ARG A 144 18.02 6.35 -20.32
CA ARG A 144 17.15 5.69 -21.28
C ARG A 144 16.32 4.61 -20.56
N ALA A 145 15.00 4.66 -20.77
CA ALA A 145 14.16 3.49 -20.58
C ALA A 145 14.85 2.30 -21.28
N VAL A 146 15.13 1.27 -20.50
CA VAL A 146 15.56 -0.02 -21.03
C VAL A 146 14.32 -0.66 -21.65
N PRO A 147 14.40 -1.17 -22.87
CA PRO A 147 13.28 -1.77 -23.59
C PRO A 147 12.70 -3.00 -22.92
#